data_8ad3b7144004f5dba783db320fad4a1b
#
_entry.id   8ad3b7144004f5dba783db320fad4a1b
#
_cell.length_a   1.000
_cell.length_b   1.000
_cell.length_c   1.000
_cell.angle_alpha   90.00
_cell.angle_beta   90.00
_cell.angle_gamma   90.00
#
_symmetry.space_group_name_H-M   'P 1'
#
loop_
_entity.id
_entity.type
_entity.pdbx_description
1 polymer ?
#
loop_
_entity_poly.entity_id
_entity_poly.type
_entity_poly.pdbx_seq_one_letter_code
_entity_poly.pdbx_strand_id
1 'polypeptide(L)'
;MGKWRSLGHVPYTIGGFFGLFFNGHVHWSVFGKDSPEKLFAFDLDNETFKLFPSPPVETIQGSHHFLSLAVLKGCLCQSDTFESQFTLWVMREYGIKESWHREVMIKEGVSPALDWLMWEPVCLIERLNDGTILMVYYEDKLLACSFEKGTIANSDFFDPCFTGIAYRPSFLKLRNFKSERVHVF
;
A
#
# COMPACT_ATOMS: atom_id res chain seq x y z
N MET A 1 -16.99 -10.05 27.54
CA MET A 1 -16.81 -10.79 26.27
C MET A 1 -17.34 -9.92 25.15
N GLY A 2 -16.51 -9.51 24.21
CA GLY A 2 -16.96 -8.78 23.02
C GLY A 2 -17.78 -9.68 22.13
N LYS A 3 -18.85 -9.14 21.54
CA LYS A 3 -19.69 -9.87 20.59
C LYS A 3 -19.29 -9.43 19.16
N TRP A 4 -19.06 -10.39 18.28
CA TRP A 4 -18.94 -10.12 16.85
C TRP A 4 -20.28 -9.67 16.29
N ARG A 5 -20.26 -8.67 15.41
CA ARG A 5 -21.41 -8.25 14.62
C ARG A 5 -21.04 -8.14 13.15
N SER A 6 -21.98 -8.44 12.28
CA SER A 6 -21.81 -8.20 10.85
C SER A 6 -21.92 -6.69 10.54
N LEU A 7 -21.03 -6.19 9.71
CA LEU A 7 -21.08 -4.82 9.18
C LEU A 7 -21.77 -4.75 7.81
N GLY A 8 -22.38 -5.86 7.37
CA GLY A 8 -23.06 -5.94 6.08
C GLY A 8 -22.22 -6.61 5.00
N HIS A 9 -22.67 -6.49 3.76
CA HIS A 9 -22.04 -7.08 2.58
C HIS A 9 -21.31 -6.00 1.78
N VAL A 10 -20.06 -6.29 1.39
CA VAL A 10 -19.27 -5.45 0.48
C VAL A 10 -19.46 -5.99 -0.94
N PRO A 11 -19.93 -5.19 -1.92
CA PRO A 11 -20.25 -5.67 -3.27
C PRO A 11 -19.01 -5.84 -4.17
N TYR A 12 -17.82 -5.83 -3.61
CA TYR A 12 -16.54 -5.94 -4.31
C TYR A 12 -15.68 -7.03 -3.73
N THR A 13 -14.82 -7.61 -4.55
CA THR A 13 -13.73 -8.48 -4.08
C THR A 13 -12.61 -7.60 -3.56
N ILE A 14 -12.28 -7.75 -2.28
CA ILE A 14 -11.15 -7.04 -1.67
C ILE A 14 -9.86 -7.70 -2.15
N GLY A 15 -9.00 -6.93 -2.79
CA GLY A 15 -7.68 -7.36 -3.21
C GLY A 15 -6.67 -7.30 -2.07
N GLY A 16 -5.73 -8.27 -2.06
CA GLY A 16 -4.69 -8.36 -1.03
C GLY A 16 -5.19 -8.84 0.33
N PHE A 17 -4.22 -9.21 1.18
CA PHE A 17 -4.52 -9.75 2.52
C PHE A 17 -4.63 -8.66 3.59
N PHE A 18 -4.05 -7.49 3.35
CA PHE A 18 -3.93 -6.43 4.36
C PHE A 18 -4.55 -5.14 3.86
N GLY A 19 -5.38 -4.53 4.72
CA GLY A 19 -5.83 -3.17 4.52
C GLY A 19 -4.79 -2.17 5.03
N LEU A 20 -4.63 -1.06 4.34
CA LEU A 20 -3.75 0.04 4.74
C LEU A 20 -4.53 1.02 5.63
N PHE A 21 -4.14 1.12 6.91
CA PHE A 21 -4.71 2.12 7.80
C PHE A 21 -4.07 3.49 7.58
N PHE A 22 -4.90 4.48 7.27
CA PHE A 22 -4.49 5.88 7.17
C PHE A 22 -5.67 6.82 7.41
N ASN A 23 -5.43 7.89 8.16
CA ASN A 23 -6.39 8.98 8.43
C ASN A 23 -7.78 8.50 8.89
N GLY A 24 -7.82 7.57 9.87
CA GLY A 24 -9.07 7.04 10.43
C GLY A 24 -9.80 6.01 9.56
N HIS A 25 -9.22 5.65 8.42
CA HIS A 25 -9.80 4.71 7.46
C HIS A 25 -8.86 3.53 7.19
N VAL A 26 -9.43 2.38 6.86
CA VAL A 26 -8.68 1.27 6.28
C VAL A 26 -8.97 1.20 4.79
N HIS A 27 -7.93 1.16 3.98
CA HIS A 27 -8.00 1.21 2.51
C HIS A 27 -7.62 -0.13 1.90
N TRP A 28 -8.31 -0.50 0.82
CA TRP A 28 -8.00 -1.67 0.00
C TRP A 28 -8.13 -1.33 -1.49
N SER A 29 -7.34 -2.02 -2.29
CA SER A 29 -7.64 -2.17 -3.71
C SER A 29 -8.77 -3.18 -3.87
N VAL A 30 -9.76 -2.87 -4.69
CA VAL A 30 -10.91 -3.75 -4.93
C VAL A 30 -11.10 -3.97 -6.42
N PHE A 31 -11.57 -5.17 -6.73
CA PHE A 31 -11.86 -5.62 -8.08
C PHE A 31 -13.36 -5.87 -8.21
N GLY A 32 -13.95 -5.45 -9.31
CA GLY A 32 -15.34 -5.75 -9.66
C GLY A 32 -15.40 -6.50 -10.98
N LYS A 33 -16.43 -7.34 -11.18
CA LYS A 33 -16.60 -8.14 -12.41
C LYS A 33 -16.63 -7.28 -13.69
N ASP A 34 -17.09 -6.04 -13.58
CA ASP A 34 -17.29 -5.11 -14.71
C ASP A 34 -16.73 -3.70 -14.42
N SER A 35 -15.85 -3.59 -13.45
CA SER A 35 -15.32 -2.28 -13.02
C SER A 35 -13.80 -2.30 -13.02
N PRO A 36 -13.16 -1.19 -13.44
CA PRO A 36 -11.74 -1.01 -13.24
C PRO A 36 -11.42 -1.08 -11.74
N GLU A 37 -10.17 -1.42 -11.44
CA GLU A 37 -9.66 -1.42 -10.07
C GLU A 37 -9.93 -0.08 -9.40
N LYS A 38 -10.43 -0.17 -8.17
CA LYS A 38 -10.84 1.00 -7.39
C LYS A 38 -10.24 0.91 -5.99
N LEU A 39 -10.12 2.05 -5.36
CA LEU A 39 -9.88 2.11 -3.92
C LEU A 39 -11.19 2.06 -3.16
N PHE A 40 -11.18 1.34 -2.08
CA PHE A 40 -12.28 1.22 -1.14
C PHE A 40 -11.79 1.57 0.25
N ALA A 41 -12.56 2.30 1.02
CA ALA A 41 -12.20 2.70 2.37
C ALA A 41 -13.30 2.32 3.35
N PHE A 42 -12.89 1.84 4.52
CA PHE A 42 -13.73 1.66 5.68
C PHE A 42 -13.44 2.76 6.70
N ASP A 43 -14.42 3.57 6.97
CA ASP A 43 -14.39 4.61 7.99
C ASP A 43 -14.60 3.97 9.35
N LEU A 44 -13.60 4.06 10.23
CA LEU A 44 -13.65 3.43 11.56
C LEU A 44 -14.57 4.15 12.54
N ASP A 45 -14.78 5.45 12.38
CA ASP A 45 -15.63 6.23 13.28
C ASP A 45 -17.11 6.03 12.97
N ASN A 46 -17.45 6.00 11.68
CA ASN A 46 -18.82 5.83 11.22
C ASN A 46 -19.19 4.38 10.87
N GLU A 47 -18.21 3.48 10.87
CA GLU A 47 -18.35 2.05 10.51
C GLU A 47 -18.99 1.84 9.14
N THR A 48 -18.60 2.65 8.17
CA THR A 48 -19.16 2.63 6.82
C THR A 48 -18.11 2.37 5.76
N PHE A 49 -18.49 1.61 4.73
CA PHE A 49 -17.69 1.39 3.54
C PHE A 49 -18.04 2.42 2.46
N LYS A 50 -17.04 2.93 1.77
CA LYS A 50 -17.23 3.86 0.63
C LYS A 50 -16.17 3.65 -0.43
N LEU A 51 -16.53 3.92 -1.68
CA LEU A 51 -15.53 4.09 -2.73
C LEU A 51 -14.66 5.30 -2.39
N PHE A 52 -13.37 5.12 -2.53
CA PHE A 52 -12.38 6.15 -2.27
C PHE A 52 -11.78 6.64 -3.61
N PRO A 53 -11.41 7.91 -3.74
CA PRO A 53 -10.79 8.43 -4.95
C PRO A 53 -9.55 7.65 -5.34
N SER A 54 -9.53 7.10 -6.55
CA SER A 54 -8.38 6.37 -7.12
C SER A 54 -7.57 7.29 -8.03
N PRO A 55 -6.26 7.02 -8.21
CA PRO A 55 -5.46 7.73 -9.21
C PRO A 55 -6.07 7.57 -10.62
N PRO A 56 -5.73 8.47 -11.54
CA PRO A 56 -6.17 8.37 -12.94
C PRO A 56 -5.35 7.31 -13.69
N VAL A 57 -5.58 6.04 -13.36
CA VAL A 57 -4.92 4.90 -14.02
C VAL A 57 -5.73 4.48 -15.23
N GLU A 58 -5.07 4.29 -16.36
CA GLU A 58 -5.69 3.70 -17.56
C GLU A 58 -5.80 2.19 -17.34
N THR A 59 -7.00 1.71 -17.11
CA THR A 59 -7.27 0.27 -16.99
C THR A 59 -7.65 -0.30 -18.35
N ILE A 60 -6.81 -1.17 -18.92
CA ILE A 60 -7.15 -1.97 -20.08
C ILE A 60 -7.44 -3.39 -19.59
N GLN A 61 -8.59 -3.97 -19.98
CA GLN A 61 -8.95 -5.33 -19.62
C GLN A 61 -7.90 -6.32 -20.15
N GLY A 62 -7.43 -7.21 -19.27
CA GLY A 62 -6.57 -8.35 -19.62
C GLY A 62 -5.07 -8.16 -19.40
N SER A 63 -4.62 -7.03 -18.87
CA SER A 63 -3.21 -6.83 -18.50
C SER A 63 -2.96 -7.19 -17.04
N HIS A 64 -1.74 -7.68 -16.76
CA HIS A 64 -1.29 -7.90 -15.40
C HIS A 64 -1.00 -6.56 -14.73
N HIS A 65 -1.73 -6.29 -13.67
CA HIS A 65 -1.52 -5.12 -12.82
C HIS A 65 -1.07 -5.56 -11.44
N PHE A 66 -0.01 -4.97 -10.95
CA PHE A 66 0.38 -5.10 -9.56
C PHE A 66 0.15 -3.76 -8.86
N LEU A 67 -0.82 -3.74 -7.96
CA LEU A 67 -1.12 -2.57 -7.15
C LEU A 67 -0.64 -2.77 -5.72
N SER A 68 -0.01 -1.75 -5.16
CA SER A 68 0.32 -1.70 -3.75
C SER A 68 -0.05 -0.33 -3.17
N LEU A 69 -0.61 -0.35 -1.95
CA LEU A 69 -0.92 0.86 -1.20
C LEU A 69 0.12 1.07 -0.10
N ALA A 70 0.50 2.31 0.12
CA ALA A 70 1.42 2.68 1.19
C ALA A 70 1.11 4.07 1.75
N VAL A 71 1.70 4.39 2.90
CA VAL A 71 1.76 5.76 3.43
C VAL A 71 3.22 6.18 3.41
N LEU A 72 3.58 7.05 2.47
CA LEU A 72 4.95 7.58 2.34
C LEU A 72 4.97 9.05 2.74
N LYS A 73 5.80 9.40 3.71
CA LYS A 73 5.90 10.78 4.25
C LYS A 73 4.54 11.40 4.62
N GLY A 74 3.62 10.59 5.16
CA GLY A 74 2.30 11.06 5.58
C GLY A 74 1.29 11.29 4.46
N CYS A 75 1.57 10.85 3.25
CA CYS A 75 0.64 10.86 2.12
C CYS A 75 0.21 9.44 1.74
N LEU A 76 -1.04 9.27 1.35
CA LEU A 76 -1.51 8.02 0.75
C LEU A 76 -0.88 7.87 -0.63
N CYS A 77 -0.28 6.72 -0.88
CA CYS A 77 0.40 6.41 -2.13
C CYS A 77 -0.14 5.11 -2.72
N GLN A 78 -0.11 5.02 -4.04
CA GLN A 78 -0.39 3.80 -4.80
C GLN A 78 0.72 3.58 -5.81
N SER A 79 1.34 2.40 -5.80
CA SER A 79 2.15 1.96 -6.94
C SER A 79 1.29 1.16 -7.90
N ASP A 80 1.61 1.28 -9.16
CA ASP A 80 0.92 0.62 -10.27
C ASP A 80 1.95 0.15 -11.28
N THR A 81 1.83 -1.09 -11.73
CA THR A 81 2.61 -1.65 -12.83
C THR A 81 1.69 -2.00 -13.98
N PHE A 82 1.92 -1.38 -15.12
CA PHE A 82 1.12 -1.56 -16.32
C PHE A 82 1.95 -1.41 -17.58
N GLU A 83 1.79 -2.32 -18.57
CA GLU A 83 2.45 -2.25 -19.89
C GLU A 83 3.94 -1.90 -19.84
N SER A 84 4.73 -2.67 -19.08
CA SER A 84 6.17 -2.42 -18.90
C SER A 84 6.49 -1.03 -18.33
N GLN A 85 5.59 -0.52 -17.49
CA GLN A 85 5.76 0.74 -16.80
C GLN A 85 5.42 0.59 -15.31
N PHE A 86 6.30 1.05 -14.45
CA PHE A 86 6.05 1.25 -13.03
C PHE A 86 5.71 2.71 -12.76
N THR A 87 4.64 2.96 -12.02
CA THR A 87 4.21 4.30 -11.64
C THR A 87 3.97 4.38 -10.14
N LEU A 88 4.43 5.45 -9.51
CA LEU A 88 4.11 5.81 -8.14
C LEU A 88 3.24 7.06 -8.13
N TRP A 89 2.04 6.90 -7.62
CA TRP A 89 1.07 7.97 -7.40
C TRP A 89 1.07 8.40 -5.94
N VAL A 90 0.94 9.70 -5.69
CA VAL A 90 0.87 10.30 -4.35
C VAL A 90 -0.34 11.20 -4.27
N MET A 91 -1.18 11.01 -3.25
CA MET A 91 -2.32 11.88 -2.93
C MET A 91 -1.86 12.99 -1.99
N ARG A 92 -1.76 14.23 -2.47
CA ARG A 92 -1.29 15.37 -1.66
C ARG A 92 -2.31 15.84 -0.64
N GLU A 93 -3.58 15.81 -1.02
CA GLU A 93 -4.70 16.18 -0.14
C GLU A 93 -5.63 14.98 0.00
N TYR A 94 -5.67 14.43 1.22
CA TYR A 94 -6.39 13.21 1.51
C TYR A 94 -7.87 13.29 1.13
N GLY A 95 -8.33 12.34 0.33
CA GLY A 95 -9.71 12.25 -0.14
C GLY A 95 -10.06 13.14 -1.33
N ILE A 96 -9.16 13.97 -1.81
CA ILE A 96 -9.36 14.83 -2.97
C ILE A 96 -8.80 14.14 -4.22
N LYS A 97 -9.68 13.77 -5.15
CA LYS A 97 -9.31 13.02 -6.36
C LYS A 97 -8.27 13.75 -7.22
N GLU A 98 -8.44 15.03 -7.38
CA GLU A 98 -7.59 15.91 -8.20
C GLU A 98 -6.19 16.12 -7.59
N SER A 99 -6.01 15.75 -6.32
CA SER A 99 -4.73 15.84 -5.63
C SER A 99 -3.78 14.67 -5.91
N TRP A 100 -4.26 13.61 -6.59
CA TRP A 100 -3.39 12.56 -7.07
C TRP A 100 -2.42 13.11 -8.13
N HIS A 101 -1.14 12.94 -7.90
CA HIS A 101 -0.11 13.29 -8.86
C HIS A 101 0.87 12.14 -9.02
N ARG A 102 1.47 12.06 -10.19
CA ARG A 102 2.47 11.07 -10.50
C ARG A 102 3.84 11.55 -10.03
N GLU A 103 4.37 10.89 -9.02
CA GLU A 103 5.67 11.22 -8.42
C GLU A 103 6.82 10.56 -9.18
N VAL A 104 6.64 9.29 -9.56
CA VAL A 104 7.64 8.48 -10.29
C VAL A 104 6.96 7.77 -11.43
N MET A 105 7.66 7.67 -12.55
CA MET A 105 7.29 6.82 -13.69
C MET A 105 8.57 6.27 -14.31
N ILE A 106 8.66 4.95 -14.39
CA ILE A 106 9.78 4.24 -15.00
C ILE A 106 9.22 3.33 -16.08
N LYS A 107 9.83 3.41 -17.27
CA LYS A 107 9.55 2.50 -18.38
C LYS A 107 10.68 1.48 -18.50
N GLU A 108 10.34 0.30 -19.00
CA GLU A 108 11.30 -0.75 -19.31
C GLU A 108 12.44 -0.21 -20.19
N GLY A 109 13.67 -0.63 -19.89
CA GLY A 109 14.86 -0.23 -20.63
C GLY A 109 15.43 1.15 -20.28
N VAL A 110 14.71 1.98 -19.51
CA VAL A 110 15.21 3.31 -19.08
C VAL A 110 16.22 3.16 -17.96
N SER A 111 15.98 2.23 -17.05
CA SER A 111 16.88 1.92 -15.94
C SER A 111 16.93 0.40 -15.74
N PRO A 112 17.86 -0.32 -16.40
CA PRO A 112 17.88 -1.79 -16.37
C PRO A 112 17.91 -2.40 -14.98
N ALA A 113 18.51 -1.71 -14.01
CA ALA A 113 18.50 -2.15 -12.61
C ALA A 113 17.10 -2.13 -11.98
N LEU A 114 16.14 -1.42 -12.55
CA LEU A 114 14.77 -1.27 -12.06
C LEU A 114 13.72 -1.94 -12.95
N ASP A 115 14.11 -2.53 -14.07
CA ASP A 115 13.16 -3.13 -15.03
C ASP A 115 12.33 -4.26 -14.41
N TRP A 116 12.86 -4.96 -13.42
CA TRP A 116 12.14 -6.02 -12.69
C TRP A 116 10.87 -5.51 -11.97
N LEU A 117 10.80 -4.21 -11.59
CA LEU A 117 9.60 -3.61 -10.96
C LEU A 117 8.35 -3.73 -11.83
N MET A 118 8.51 -3.92 -13.13
CA MET A 118 7.40 -4.00 -14.08
C MET A 118 6.77 -5.39 -14.15
N TRP A 119 7.48 -6.39 -13.63
CA TRP A 119 7.08 -7.79 -13.77
C TRP A 119 6.70 -8.43 -12.43
N GLU A 120 6.94 -7.74 -11.33
CA GLU A 120 6.85 -8.34 -10.00
C GLU A 120 6.10 -7.45 -9.01
N PRO A 121 5.29 -8.04 -8.13
CA PRO A 121 4.61 -7.29 -7.09
C PRO A 121 5.61 -6.78 -6.05
N VAL A 122 5.49 -5.51 -5.70
CA VAL A 122 6.26 -4.89 -4.61
C VAL A 122 5.32 -4.28 -3.57
N CYS A 123 5.72 -4.37 -2.31
CA CYS A 123 5.05 -3.68 -1.22
C CYS A 123 5.91 -2.49 -0.78
N LEU A 124 5.40 -1.28 -0.97
CA LEU A 124 6.07 -0.06 -0.52
C LEU A 124 5.95 0.06 1.00
N ILE A 125 7.05 0.36 1.68
CA ILE A 125 7.07 0.47 3.14
C ILE A 125 7.21 1.91 3.61
N GLU A 126 8.30 2.59 3.23
CA GLU A 126 8.60 3.94 3.70
C GLU A 126 9.51 4.68 2.72
N ARG A 127 9.44 6.01 2.74
CA ARG A 127 10.35 6.89 2.00
C ARG A 127 11.30 7.60 2.95
N LEU A 128 12.58 7.35 2.79
CA LEU A 128 13.64 7.96 3.58
C LEU A 128 13.83 9.45 3.23
N ASN A 129 14.61 10.15 4.07
CA ASN A 129 14.83 11.59 3.90
C ASN A 129 15.61 11.95 2.62
N ASP A 130 16.45 11.05 2.14
CA ASP A 130 17.22 11.20 0.90
C ASP A 130 16.44 10.85 -0.38
N GLY A 131 15.13 10.54 -0.23
CA GLY A 131 14.26 10.15 -1.34
C GLY A 131 14.26 8.66 -1.67
N THR A 132 15.13 7.86 -1.04
CA THR A 132 15.14 6.41 -1.18
C THR A 132 13.82 5.81 -0.68
N ILE A 133 13.25 4.86 -1.42
CA ILE A 133 12.05 4.13 -1.01
C ILE A 133 12.43 2.71 -0.60
N LEU A 134 12.03 2.35 0.62
CA LEU A 134 12.11 0.99 1.12
C LEU A 134 10.89 0.21 0.62
N MET A 135 11.13 -0.98 0.09
CA MET A 135 10.08 -1.88 -0.40
C MET A 135 10.43 -3.33 -0.13
N VAL A 136 9.40 -4.15 -0.02
CA VAL A 136 9.53 -5.61 0.07
C VAL A 136 9.16 -6.21 -1.27
N TYR A 137 9.98 -7.12 -1.73
CA TYR A 137 9.86 -7.89 -2.94
C TYR A 137 9.72 -9.37 -2.61
N TYR A 138 8.74 -10.07 -3.19
CA TYR A 138 8.46 -11.48 -2.91
C TYR A 138 8.29 -11.85 -1.43
N GLU A 139 7.83 -10.91 -0.61
CA GLU A 139 7.63 -11.11 0.84
C GLU A 139 8.89 -11.53 1.63
N ASP A 140 10.08 -11.56 1.01
CA ASP A 140 11.32 -12.04 1.63
C ASP A 140 12.52 -11.11 1.44
N LYS A 141 12.45 -10.10 0.57
CA LYS A 141 13.58 -9.20 0.29
C LYS A 141 13.24 -7.75 0.56
N LEU A 142 14.00 -7.15 1.46
CA LEU A 142 13.96 -5.71 1.65
C LEU A 142 14.91 -5.03 0.67
N LEU A 143 14.37 -4.13 -0.12
CA LEU A 143 15.10 -3.35 -1.10
C LEU A 143 15.06 -1.87 -0.74
N ALA A 144 16.15 -1.18 -1.00
CA ALA A 144 16.25 0.28 -0.92
C ALA A 144 16.45 0.82 -2.34
N CYS A 145 15.40 1.42 -2.90
CA CYS A 145 15.39 1.92 -4.28
C CYS A 145 15.50 3.43 -4.32
N SER A 146 16.51 3.95 -5.03
CA SER A 146 16.61 5.35 -5.40
C SER A 146 16.18 5.53 -6.84
N PHE A 147 14.97 6.01 -7.05
CA PHE A 147 14.45 6.25 -8.39
C PHE A 147 15.18 7.40 -9.10
N GLU A 148 15.66 8.38 -8.36
CA GLU A 148 16.44 9.50 -8.92
C GLU A 148 17.79 9.04 -9.46
N LYS A 149 18.46 8.12 -8.73
CA LYS A 149 19.78 7.59 -9.12
C LYS A 149 19.69 6.34 -10.00
N GLY A 150 18.50 5.75 -10.15
CA GLY A 150 18.33 4.49 -10.85
C GLY A 150 19.06 3.32 -10.18
N THR A 151 19.19 3.31 -8.84
CA THR A 151 19.96 2.31 -8.10
C THR A 151 19.11 1.54 -7.11
N ILE A 152 19.50 0.28 -6.89
CA ILE A 152 18.92 -0.61 -5.89
C ILE A 152 20.03 -1.10 -4.97
N ALA A 153 19.76 -1.07 -3.67
CA ALA A 153 20.55 -1.77 -2.67
C ALA A 153 19.71 -2.89 -2.06
N ASN A 154 20.25 -4.10 -2.06
CA ASN A 154 19.68 -5.22 -1.32
C ASN A 154 20.12 -5.15 0.14
N SER A 155 19.21 -5.50 1.03
CA SER A 155 19.55 -5.78 2.41
C SER A 155 19.72 -7.30 2.56
N ASP A 156 20.96 -7.76 2.65
CA ASP A 156 21.29 -9.17 2.86
C ASP A 156 21.04 -9.64 4.33
N PHE A 157 20.40 -8.82 5.14
CA PHE A 157 20.31 -9.01 6.59
C PHE A 157 19.06 -9.77 7.08
N PHE A 158 18.18 -10.20 6.18
CA PHE A 158 16.93 -10.84 6.60
C PHE A 158 16.87 -12.31 6.19
N ASP A 159 16.44 -13.14 7.14
CA ASP A 159 16.08 -14.53 6.92
C ASP A 159 14.98 -14.63 5.86
N PRO A 160 14.99 -15.62 4.98
CA PRO A 160 13.88 -15.86 4.07
C PRO A 160 12.57 -16.04 4.86
N CYS A 161 11.49 -15.42 4.40
CA CYS A 161 10.14 -15.38 5.02
C CYS A 161 9.94 -14.27 6.06
N PHE A 162 10.30 -13.03 5.75
CA PHE A 162 9.89 -11.91 6.60
C PHE A 162 8.82 -11.06 5.93
N THR A 163 7.85 -10.59 6.71
CA THR A 163 6.86 -9.60 6.26
C THR A 163 7.19 -8.25 6.87
N GLY A 164 7.47 -7.25 6.03
CA GLY A 164 7.78 -5.90 6.45
C GLY A 164 6.52 -5.03 6.52
N ILE A 165 6.26 -4.41 7.66
CA ILE A 165 5.19 -3.43 7.84
C ILE A 165 5.78 -2.18 8.48
N ALA A 166 5.45 -1.00 7.93
CA ALA A 166 5.82 0.26 8.56
C ALA A 166 5.07 0.41 9.90
N TYR A 167 5.82 0.41 10.99
CA TYR A 167 5.27 0.60 12.32
C TYR A 167 5.51 2.04 12.80
N ARG A 168 4.42 2.72 13.16
CA ARG A 168 4.48 4.02 13.83
C ARG A 168 4.03 3.84 15.28
N PRO A 169 4.92 4.01 16.27
CA PRO A 169 4.54 3.88 17.66
C PRO A 169 3.46 4.91 18.01
N SER A 170 2.37 4.43 18.64
CA SER A 170 1.31 5.27 19.17
C SER A 170 1.42 5.29 20.68
N PHE A 171 1.55 6.47 21.27
CA PHE A 171 1.50 6.68 22.73
C PHE A 171 0.07 6.92 23.24
N LEU A 172 -0.96 6.53 22.49
CA LEU A 172 -2.33 6.59 22.96
C LEU A 172 -2.48 5.74 24.21
N LYS A 173 -2.70 6.40 25.36
CA LYS A 173 -3.01 5.76 26.62
C LYS A 173 -4.39 5.12 26.49
N LEU A 174 -4.45 3.82 26.33
CA LEU A 174 -5.69 3.07 26.32
C LEU A 174 -6.35 3.17 27.73
N ARG A 175 -7.32 4.06 27.88
CA ARG A 175 -7.94 4.43 29.18
C ARG A 175 -8.69 3.29 29.87
N ASN A 176 -8.95 2.17 29.19
CA ASN A 176 -9.83 1.10 29.67
C ASN A 176 -9.23 -0.31 29.62
N PHE A 177 -7.92 -0.46 29.52
CA PHE A 177 -7.32 -1.77 29.76
C PHE A 177 -7.23 -2.02 31.26
N LYS A 178 -8.12 -2.85 31.79
CA LYS A 178 -7.82 -3.59 33.03
C LYS A 178 -6.61 -4.46 32.71
N SER A 179 -5.54 -4.34 33.49
CA SER A 179 -4.37 -5.20 33.40
C SER A 179 -4.78 -6.65 33.58
N GLU A 180 -5.03 -7.37 32.49
CA GLU A 180 -5.04 -8.82 32.54
C GLU A 180 -3.62 -9.27 32.76
N ARG A 181 -3.39 -10.07 33.81
CA ARG A 181 -2.08 -10.66 34.06
C ARG A 181 -1.74 -11.56 32.88
N VAL A 182 -0.70 -11.20 32.13
CA VAL A 182 -0.13 -12.07 31.12
C VAL A 182 0.52 -13.23 31.88
N HIS A 183 -0.06 -14.42 31.81
CA HIS A 183 0.59 -15.64 32.24
C HIS A 183 1.60 -16.01 31.12
N VAL A 184 2.88 -15.83 31.41
CA VAL A 184 3.97 -16.36 30.60
C VAL A 184 4.07 -17.84 30.94
N PHE A 185 3.86 -18.71 29.94
CA PHE A 185 4.11 -20.14 30.03
C PHE A 185 5.57 -20.44 29.68
#